data_7d90fc8d78fcefece1152dfd6b9666ad
#
_entry.id   7d90fc8d78fcefece1152dfd6b9666ad
#
_cell.length_a   1.000
_cell.length_b   1.000
_cell.length_c   1.000
_cell.angle_alpha   90.00
_cell.angle_beta   90.00
_cell.angle_gamma   90.00
#
_symmetry.space_group_name_H-M   'P 1'
#
loop_
_entity.id
_entity.type
_entity.pdbx_description
1 polymer ?
#
loop_
_entity_poly.entity_id
_entity_poly.type
_entity_poly.pdbx_seq_one_letter_code
_entity_poly.pdbx_strand_id
1 'polypeptide(L)'
;MTTNTLSNTASKGGIQAKSFLQKYGIALFLGILAIVFVYYAITTQNYLTWFNFKTIIRDAALVGIMAIGLTFVTISGNFFLLSMKETAALCIIAFAMCMSNDYGFFLSLMAAVLVAVVSGSIQGFLIGLGGNPIVVTLGAAGILYGLAAWWSDNLVISFRRPNDAEWLGTGSVFGIPNITIAFVLIACLAEWVLRKTNFGRQVYLIGASRAAGRATGHENLMMAIKVCIIASVCCAFVAVAFSAQMSSAQANYFSSSFGSSGDFTILVIAT
;
A
#
# COMPACT_ATOMS: atom_id res chain seq x y z
N MET A 1 36.37 14.06 44.64
CA MET A 1 35.05 13.58 45.05
C MET A 1 33.87 14.26 44.31
N THR A 2 34.11 14.83 43.12
CA THR A 2 33.12 15.66 42.40
C THR A 2 32.66 15.12 41.04
N THR A 3 33.13 13.96 40.62
CA THR A 3 32.78 13.39 39.28
C THR A 3 31.58 12.44 39.30
N ASN A 4 31.14 11.94 40.47
CA ASN A 4 30.04 10.97 40.57
C ASN A 4 28.63 11.57 40.67
N THR A 5 28.48 12.86 40.88
CA THR A 5 27.19 13.51 41.01
C THR A 5 26.61 13.93 39.66
N LEU A 6 27.42 14.24 38.67
CA LEU A 6 26.96 14.65 37.33
C LEU A 6 26.48 13.49 36.46
N SER A 7 27.02 12.27 36.64
CA SER A 7 26.56 11.08 35.90
C SER A 7 25.19 10.57 36.39
N ASN A 8 24.86 10.77 37.66
CA ASN A 8 23.59 10.30 38.24
C ASN A 8 22.40 11.19 37.90
N THR A 9 22.60 12.47 37.64
CA THR A 9 21.52 13.41 37.20
C THR A 9 21.17 13.23 35.73
N ALA A 10 22.14 12.97 34.85
CA ALA A 10 21.89 12.68 33.45
C ALA A 10 21.15 11.33 33.23
N SER A 11 21.47 10.31 34.03
CA SER A 11 20.78 9.01 34.00
C SER A 11 19.31 9.09 34.46
N LYS A 12 19.04 9.85 35.53
CA LYS A 12 17.65 10.02 36.04
C LYS A 12 16.76 10.82 35.09
N GLY A 13 17.29 11.83 34.41
CA GLY A 13 16.56 12.60 33.41
C GLY A 13 16.16 11.75 32.20
N GLY A 14 17.05 10.87 31.74
CA GLY A 14 16.77 9.97 30.60
C GLY A 14 15.72 8.89 30.92
N ILE A 15 15.66 8.41 32.15
CA ILE A 15 14.67 7.40 32.59
C ILE A 15 13.28 8.03 32.75
N GLN A 16 13.21 9.25 33.29
CA GLN A 16 11.95 9.98 33.42
C GLN A 16 11.38 10.41 32.06
N ALA A 17 12.22 10.86 31.13
CA ALA A 17 11.80 11.19 29.78
C ALA A 17 11.27 9.97 29.02
N LYS A 18 11.92 8.80 29.14
CA LYS A 18 11.43 7.54 28.55
C LYS A 18 10.08 7.11 29.13
N SER A 19 9.88 7.20 30.45
CA SER A 19 8.62 6.84 31.09
C SER A 19 7.50 7.82 30.74
N PHE A 20 7.80 9.09 30.57
CA PHE A 20 6.85 10.12 30.16
C PHE A 20 6.45 9.93 28.69
N LEU A 21 7.39 9.70 27.78
CA LEU A 21 7.13 9.40 26.37
C LEU A 21 6.34 8.09 26.19
N GLN A 22 6.61 7.09 27.01
CA GLN A 22 5.88 5.81 26.96
C GLN A 22 4.44 5.94 27.45
N LYS A 23 4.16 6.83 28.40
CA LYS A 23 2.83 7.07 28.97
C LYS A 23 2.00 8.09 28.17
N TYR A 24 2.65 9.10 27.63
CA TYR A 24 1.97 10.23 26.95
C TYR A 24 2.32 10.35 25.47
N GLY A 25 3.17 9.47 24.91
CA GLY A 25 3.64 9.56 23.53
C GLY A 25 2.51 9.60 22.51
N ILE A 26 1.49 8.77 22.69
CA ILE A 26 0.30 8.76 21.81
C ILE A 26 -0.48 10.05 21.94
N ALA A 27 -0.69 10.55 23.15
CA ALA A 27 -1.42 11.80 23.38
C ALA A 27 -0.65 13.01 22.83
N LEU A 28 0.67 13.01 22.96
CA LEU A 28 1.54 14.08 22.43
C LEU A 28 1.56 14.05 20.89
N PHE A 29 1.62 12.87 20.28
CA PHE A 29 1.53 12.69 18.83
C PHE A 29 0.17 13.18 18.30
N LEU A 30 -0.94 12.79 18.92
CA LEU A 30 -2.28 13.25 18.56
C LEU A 30 -2.43 14.76 18.78
N GLY A 31 -1.82 15.33 19.83
CA GLY A 31 -1.79 16.77 20.08
C GLY A 31 -1.07 17.53 18.98
N ILE A 32 0.10 17.06 18.53
CA ILE A 32 0.84 17.65 17.42
C ILE A 32 0.01 17.58 16.12
N LEU A 33 -0.60 16.43 15.83
CA LEU A 33 -1.48 16.25 14.68
C LEU A 33 -2.67 17.22 14.71
N ALA A 34 -3.31 17.40 15.87
CA ALA A 34 -4.40 18.34 16.04
C ALA A 34 -3.95 19.79 15.81
N ILE A 35 -2.78 20.19 16.33
CA ILE A 35 -2.22 21.53 16.11
C ILE A 35 -1.96 21.77 14.61
N VAL A 36 -1.34 20.80 13.92
CA VAL A 36 -1.08 20.87 12.47
C VAL A 36 -2.40 20.99 11.70
N PHE A 37 -3.40 20.18 12.06
CA PHE A 37 -4.72 20.25 11.44
C PHE A 37 -5.38 21.62 11.62
N VAL A 38 -5.39 22.15 12.84
CA VAL A 38 -5.96 23.48 13.13
C VAL A 38 -5.19 24.59 12.41
N TYR A 39 -3.86 24.49 12.35
CA TYR A 39 -3.03 25.44 11.62
C TYR A 39 -3.42 25.51 10.14
N TYR A 40 -3.53 24.35 9.45
CA TYR A 40 -3.95 24.31 8.05
C TYR A 40 -5.42 24.71 7.85
N ALA A 41 -6.29 24.40 8.81
CA ALA A 41 -7.69 24.80 8.77
C ALA A 41 -7.89 26.33 8.79
N ILE A 42 -6.97 27.05 9.46
CA ILE A 42 -7.03 28.52 9.55
C ILE A 42 -6.28 29.17 8.38
N THR A 43 -5.15 28.61 7.96
CA THR A 43 -4.23 29.26 7.00
C THR A 43 -4.63 28.99 5.55
N THR A 44 -5.24 27.84 5.25
CA THR A 44 -5.57 27.45 3.88
C THR A 44 -7.04 27.73 3.56
N GLN A 45 -7.28 28.56 2.56
CA GLN A 45 -8.64 28.83 2.07
C GLN A 45 -9.28 27.53 1.56
N ASN A 46 -10.54 27.30 1.92
CA ASN A 46 -11.33 26.12 1.54
C ASN A 46 -10.82 24.76 2.10
N TYR A 47 -9.95 24.75 3.12
CA TYR A 47 -9.46 23.52 3.72
C TYR A 47 -10.60 22.66 4.30
N LEU A 48 -11.57 23.28 5.00
CA LEU A 48 -12.75 22.61 5.60
C LEU A 48 -13.92 22.42 4.63
N THR A 49 -13.67 22.48 3.31
CA THR A 49 -14.71 22.25 2.31
C THR A 49 -15.03 20.78 2.21
N TRP A 50 -16.32 20.45 1.99
CA TRP A 50 -16.76 19.07 1.75
C TRP A 50 -16.03 18.37 0.59
N PHE A 51 -15.63 19.15 -0.42
CA PHE A 51 -14.84 18.66 -1.54
C PHE A 51 -13.45 18.19 -1.09
N ASN A 52 -12.75 18.99 -0.27
CA ASN A 52 -11.43 18.62 0.24
C ASN A 52 -11.48 17.38 1.14
N PHE A 53 -12.50 17.31 2.01
CA PHE A 53 -12.73 16.13 2.86
C PHE A 53 -12.95 14.85 2.07
N LYS A 54 -13.74 14.91 0.97
CA LYS A 54 -13.90 13.77 0.05
C LYS A 54 -12.60 13.34 -0.60
N THR A 55 -11.76 14.30 -1.00
CA THR A 55 -10.46 14.02 -1.63
C THR A 55 -9.53 13.32 -0.64
N ILE A 56 -9.43 13.83 0.58
CA ILE A 56 -8.61 13.22 1.64
C ILE A 56 -9.05 11.78 1.92
N ILE A 57 -10.35 11.53 2.08
CA ILE A 57 -10.88 10.18 2.33
C ILE A 57 -10.60 9.25 1.16
N ARG A 58 -10.70 9.74 -0.07
CA ARG A 58 -10.41 8.97 -1.27
C ARG A 58 -8.94 8.56 -1.34
N ASP A 59 -8.03 9.50 -1.13
CA ASP A 59 -6.59 9.25 -1.18
C ASP A 59 -6.16 8.32 -0.03
N ALA A 60 -6.71 8.52 1.17
CA ALA A 60 -6.51 7.61 2.29
C ALA A 60 -7.01 6.19 2.00
N ALA A 61 -8.13 6.03 1.29
CA ALA A 61 -8.66 4.72 0.91
C ALA A 61 -7.72 3.98 -0.06
N LEU A 62 -7.09 4.68 -1.02
CA LEU A 62 -6.09 4.07 -1.92
C LEU A 62 -4.90 3.51 -1.16
N VAL A 63 -4.34 4.31 -0.24
CA VAL A 63 -3.25 3.87 0.66
C VAL A 63 -3.69 2.70 1.52
N GLY A 64 -4.90 2.78 2.09
CA GLY A 64 -5.46 1.74 2.93
C GLY A 64 -5.62 0.39 2.22
N ILE A 65 -6.01 0.37 0.94
CA ILE A 65 -6.11 -0.87 0.16
C ILE A 65 -4.72 -1.51 -0.02
N MET A 66 -3.68 -0.73 -0.32
CA MET A 66 -2.32 -1.27 -0.38
C MET A 66 -1.83 -1.76 0.98
N ALA A 67 -2.12 -1.05 2.06
CA ALA A 67 -1.77 -1.45 3.42
C ALA A 67 -2.43 -2.79 3.82
N ILE A 68 -3.68 -3.04 3.39
CA ILE A 68 -4.34 -4.34 3.57
C ILE A 68 -3.53 -5.44 2.86
N GLY A 69 -3.12 -5.23 1.61
CA GLY A 69 -2.28 -6.18 0.87
C GLY A 69 -0.97 -6.47 1.60
N LEU A 70 -0.29 -5.42 2.09
CA LEU A 70 0.94 -5.54 2.86
C LEU A 70 0.74 -6.28 4.18
N THR A 71 -0.39 -6.13 4.83
CA THR A 71 -0.71 -6.82 6.10
C THR A 71 -0.61 -8.34 5.95
N PHE A 72 -1.10 -8.93 4.86
CA PHE A 72 -0.97 -10.37 4.60
C PHE A 72 0.49 -10.81 4.51
N VAL A 73 1.33 -10.01 3.84
CA VAL A 73 2.77 -10.30 3.69
C VAL A 73 3.48 -10.19 5.04
N THR A 74 3.20 -9.15 5.81
CA THR A 74 3.81 -8.91 7.12
C THR A 74 3.42 -9.97 8.14
N ILE A 75 2.15 -10.36 8.23
CA ILE A 75 1.66 -11.40 9.14
C ILE A 75 2.30 -12.76 8.78
N SER A 76 2.57 -13.04 7.50
CA SER A 76 3.23 -14.28 7.08
C SER A 76 4.73 -14.37 7.45
N GLY A 77 5.29 -13.33 8.11
CA GLY A 77 6.69 -13.28 8.51
C GLY A 77 7.67 -12.94 7.37
N ASN A 78 7.18 -12.44 6.25
CA ASN A 78 7.98 -12.01 5.11
C ASN A 78 8.22 -10.48 5.10
N PHE A 79 8.21 -9.83 6.25
CA PHE A 79 8.48 -8.42 6.50
C PHE A 79 7.78 -7.45 5.54
N PHE A 80 8.47 -6.86 4.55
CA PHE A 80 7.92 -5.80 3.70
C PHE A 80 8.08 -6.15 2.22
N LEU A 81 7.08 -5.77 1.42
CA LEU A 81 7.09 -5.86 -0.04
C LEU A 81 7.43 -4.45 -0.59
N LEU A 82 8.71 -4.15 -0.76
CA LEU A 82 9.18 -2.82 -1.18
C LEU A 82 8.84 -2.46 -2.63
N SER A 83 8.46 -3.46 -3.44
CA SER A 83 8.10 -3.29 -4.86
C SER A 83 6.65 -2.93 -5.12
N MET A 84 5.85 -2.59 -4.09
CA MET A 84 4.40 -2.39 -4.25
C MET A 84 4.08 -1.23 -5.20
N LYS A 85 4.79 -0.11 -5.10
CA LYS A 85 4.58 1.06 -5.96
C LYS A 85 4.92 0.76 -7.42
N GLU A 86 5.99 0.00 -7.68
CA GLU A 86 6.42 -0.37 -9.03
C GLU A 86 5.50 -1.45 -9.62
N THR A 87 4.99 -2.36 -8.79
CA THR A 87 3.93 -3.28 -9.19
C THR A 87 2.69 -2.51 -9.63
N ALA A 88 2.27 -1.51 -8.84
CA ALA A 88 1.14 -0.66 -9.21
C ALA A 88 1.45 0.18 -10.46
N ALA A 89 2.69 0.67 -10.63
CA ALA A 89 3.11 1.40 -11.82
C ALA A 89 3.04 0.54 -13.09
N LEU A 90 3.45 -0.72 -13.03
CA LEU A 90 3.32 -1.62 -14.18
C LEU A 90 1.83 -1.97 -14.46
N CYS A 91 1.04 -2.19 -13.41
CA CYS A 91 -0.40 -2.45 -13.55
C CYS A 91 -1.16 -1.26 -14.15
N ILE A 92 -0.82 -0.01 -13.77
CA ILE A 92 -1.48 1.18 -14.32
C ILE A 92 -1.17 1.37 -15.80
N ILE A 93 0.05 1.06 -16.24
CA ILE A 93 0.44 1.10 -17.65
C ILE A 93 -0.33 0.03 -18.44
N ALA A 94 -0.38 -1.23 -17.93
CA ALA A 94 -1.12 -2.30 -18.58
C ALA A 94 -2.62 -1.96 -18.73
N PHE A 95 -3.23 -1.38 -17.69
CA PHE A 95 -4.61 -0.92 -17.73
C PHE A 95 -4.82 0.18 -18.77
N ALA A 96 -3.99 1.23 -18.75
CA ALA A 96 -4.14 2.39 -19.61
C ALA A 96 -3.89 2.06 -21.10
N MET A 97 -2.94 1.16 -21.38
CA MET A 97 -2.70 0.66 -22.73
C MET A 97 -3.93 -0.04 -23.31
N CYS A 98 -4.60 -0.89 -22.52
CA CYS A 98 -5.83 -1.53 -22.95
C CYS A 98 -6.97 -0.52 -23.10
N MET A 99 -7.11 0.44 -22.18
CA MET A 99 -8.14 1.48 -22.28
C MET A 99 -7.93 2.43 -23.46
N SER A 100 -6.68 2.76 -23.78
CA SER A 100 -6.35 3.64 -24.93
C SER A 100 -6.64 2.98 -26.28
N ASN A 101 -6.64 1.66 -26.33
CA ASN A 101 -7.00 0.86 -27.51
C ASN A 101 -8.50 0.48 -27.55
N ASP A 102 -9.34 1.08 -26.72
CA ASP A 102 -10.80 0.86 -26.66
C ASP A 102 -11.23 -0.60 -26.40
N TYR A 103 -10.39 -1.40 -25.70
CA TYR A 103 -10.75 -2.80 -25.35
C TYR A 103 -11.82 -2.89 -24.25
N GLY A 104 -12.25 -1.77 -23.67
CA GLY A 104 -13.25 -1.72 -22.62
C GLY A 104 -12.69 -2.00 -21.22
N PHE A 105 -13.48 -1.64 -20.21
CA PHE A 105 -13.06 -1.69 -18.79
C PHE A 105 -12.68 -3.10 -18.30
N PHE A 106 -13.50 -4.11 -18.63
CA PHE A 106 -13.27 -5.47 -18.12
C PHE A 106 -11.97 -6.08 -18.61
N LEU A 107 -11.65 -5.92 -19.90
CA LEU A 107 -10.41 -6.49 -20.45
C LEU A 107 -9.19 -5.74 -19.92
N SER A 108 -9.29 -4.42 -19.76
CA SER A 108 -8.24 -3.60 -19.16
C SER A 108 -7.99 -3.96 -17.70
N LEU A 109 -9.06 -4.21 -16.92
CA LEU A 109 -8.95 -4.69 -15.54
C LEU A 109 -8.28 -6.08 -15.48
N MET A 110 -8.69 -7.00 -16.35
CA MET A 110 -8.07 -8.33 -16.42
C MET A 110 -6.59 -8.25 -16.77
N ALA A 111 -6.19 -7.37 -17.67
CA ALA A 111 -4.79 -7.16 -18.02
C ALA A 111 -3.97 -6.68 -16.79
N ALA A 112 -4.48 -5.68 -16.05
CA ALA A 112 -3.83 -5.20 -14.82
C ALA A 112 -3.72 -6.29 -13.75
N VAL A 113 -4.79 -7.07 -13.53
CA VAL A 113 -4.79 -8.18 -12.58
C VAL A 113 -3.84 -9.28 -13.01
N LEU A 114 -3.76 -9.61 -14.29
CA LEU A 114 -2.84 -10.62 -14.80
C LEU A 114 -1.38 -10.20 -14.57
N VAL A 115 -1.03 -8.96 -14.86
CA VAL A 115 0.30 -8.40 -14.57
C VAL A 115 0.60 -8.47 -13.07
N ALA A 116 -0.35 -8.16 -12.20
CA ALA A 116 -0.20 -8.26 -10.75
C ALA A 116 0.02 -9.71 -10.29
N VAL A 117 -0.75 -10.66 -10.81
CA VAL A 117 -0.61 -12.08 -10.47
C VAL A 117 0.74 -12.63 -10.92
N VAL A 118 1.20 -12.28 -12.12
CA VAL A 118 2.50 -12.71 -12.63
C VAL A 118 3.63 -12.11 -11.79
N SER A 119 3.64 -10.81 -11.55
CA SER A 119 4.67 -10.13 -10.76
C SER A 119 4.70 -10.62 -9.30
N GLY A 120 3.53 -10.77 -8.67
CA GLY A 120 3.39 -11.31 -7.32
C GLY A 120 3.83 -12.78 -7.21
N SER A 121 3.52 -13.59 -8.22
CA SER A 121 3.94 -14.99 -8.27
C SER A 121 5.46 -15.14 -8.37
N ILE A 122 6.12 -14.35 -9.22
CA ILE A 122 7.57 -14.36 -9.38
C ILE A 122 8.26 -13.95 -8.07
N GLN A 123 7.82 -12.84 -7.46
CA GLN A 123 8.38 -12.37 -6.20
C GLN A 123 8.13 -13.38 -5.06
N GLY A 124 6.90 -13.88 -4.94
CA GLY A 124 6.55 -14.88 -3.95
C GLY A 124 7.31 -16.20 -4.12
N PHE A 125 7.57 -16.63 -5.36
CA PHE A 125 8.37 -17.80 -5.66
C PHE A 125 9.83 -17.61 -5.20
N LEU A 126 10.47 -16.50 -5.54
CA LEU A 126 11.85 -16.21 -5.14
C LEU A 126 12.01 -16.11 -3.62
N ILE A 127 11.05 -15.48 -2.93
CA ILE A 127 11.03 -15.39 -1.47
C ILE A 127 10.79 -16.77 -0.84
N GLY A 128 9.90 -17.54 -1.42
CA GLY A 128 9.56 -18.89 -0.94
C GLY A 128 10.70 -19.88 -1.06
N LEU A 129 11.57 -19.76 -2.07
CA LEU A 129 12.83 -20.50 -2.20
C LEU A 129 13.89 -20.16 -1.15
N GLY A 130 13.64 -19.15 -0.31
CA GLY A 130 14.57 -18.71 0.74
C GLY A 130 15.34 -17.44 0.39
N GLY A 131 14.98 -16.75 -0.69
CA GLY A 131 15.53 -15.43 -1.02
C GLY A 131 15.23 -14.42 0.10
N ASN A 132 16.19 -13.51 0.34
CA ASN A 132 15.96 -12.42 1.29
C ASN A 132 14.84 -11.51 0.74
N PRO A 133 13.70 -11.34 1.44
CA PRO A 133 12.56 -10.57 0.93
C PRO A 133 12.91 -9.14 0.51
N ILE A 134 13.79 -8.47 1.29
CA ILE A 134 14.21 -7.09 0.99
C ILE A 134 14.97 -7.03 -0.34
N VAL A 135 15.93 -7.95 -0.54
CA VAL A 135 16.77 -7.99 -1.76
C VAL A 135 15.92 -8.34 -2.98
N VAL A 136 15.05 -9.35 -2.84
CA VAL A 136 14.16 -9.81 -3.93
C VAL A 136 13.20 -8.69 -4.34
N THR A 137 12.55 -8.02 -3.37
CA THR A 137 11.56 -7.00 -3.69
C THR A 137 12.21 -5.71 -4.19
N LEU A 138 13.40 -5.35 -3.70
CA LEU A 138 14.13 -4.19 -4.21
C LEU A 138 14.64 -4.45 -5.65
N GLY A 139 15.15 -5.65 -5.93
CA GLY A 139 15.52 -6.05 -7.30
C GLY A 139 14.30 -6.08 -8.22
N ALA A 140 13.18 -6.64 -7.76
CA ALA A 140 11.92 -6.63 -8.49
C ALA A 140 11.42 -5.20 -8.76
N ALA A 141 11.57 -4.28 -7.80
CA ALA A 141 11.19 -2.87 -7.98
C ALA A 141 11.90 -2.25 -9.19
N GLY A 142 13.23 -2.42 -9.29
CA GLY A 142 13.99 -1.93 -10.44
C GLY A 142 13.55 -2.51 -11.77
N ILE A 143 13.29 -3.83 -11.81
CA ILE A 143 12.83 -4.52 -13.03
C ILE A 143 11.43 -4.06 -13.42
N LEU A 144 10.49 -4.01 -12.47
CA LEU A 144 9.09 -3.63 -12.74
C LEU A 144 8.98 -2.16 -13.20
N TYR A 145 9.77 -1.27 -12.57
CA TYR A 145 9.83 0.13 -13.01
C TYR A 145 10.42 0.25 -14.42
N GLY A 146 11.53 -0.46 -14.68
CA GLY A 146 12.15 -0.47 -16.00
C GLY A 146 11.21 -1.00 -17.08
N LEU A 147 10.43 -2.06 -16.79
CA LEU A 147 9.40 -2.59 -17.69
C LEU A 147 8.26 -1.60 -17.90
N ALA A 148 7.78 -0.94 -16.85
CA ALA A 148 6.73 0.08 -16.95
C ALA A 148 7.19 1.26 -17.81
N ALA A 149 8.40 1.75 -17.59
CA ALA A 149 8.99 2.85 -18.37
C ALA A 149 9.24 2.46 -19.84
N TRP A 150 9.76 1.27 -20.07
CA TRP A 150 9.98 0.76 -21.43
C TRP A 150 8.67 0.56 -22.19
N TRP A 151 7.65 -0.02 -21.55
CA TRP A 151 6.36 -0.30 -22.19
C TRP A 151 5.57 0.98 -22.51
N SER A 152 5.74 2.04 -21.74
CA SER A 152 5.09 3.34 -21.94
C SER A 152 5.93 4.34 -22.73
N ASP A 153 7.14 3.96 -23.19
CA ASP A 153 8.15 4.88 -23.72
C ASP A 153 8.40 6.09 -22.78
N ASN A 154 8.17 5.87 -21.48
CA ASN A 154 8.23 6.88 -20.42
C ASN A 154 7.27 8.08 -20.66
N LEU A 155 6.26 7.90 -21.51
CA LEU A 155 5.25 8.90 -21.84
C LEU A 155 4.00 8.73 -20.98
N VAL A 156 3.19 9.78 -20.92
CA VAL A 156 1.86 9.73 -20.32
C VAL A 156 0.90 9.11 -21.32
N ILE A 157 0.28 7.99 -20.96
CA ILE A 157 -0.77 7.35 -21.75
C ILE A 157 -2.10 7.91 -21.26
N SER A 158 -2.79 8.66 -22.13
CA SER A 158 -4.12 9.21 -21.84
C SER A 158 -5.19 8.40 -22.56
N PHE A 159 -6.33 8.21 -21.94
CA PHE A 159 -7.50 7.61 -22.56
C PHE A 159 -8.73 8.53 -22.47
N ARG A 160 -9.71 8.28 -23.33
CA ARG A 160 -10.83 9.19 -23.56
C ARG A 160 -11.72 9.37 -22.34
N ARG A 161 -12.26 10.58 -22.12
CA ARG A 161 -13.34 10.86 -21.18
C ARG A 161 -14.65 11.17 -21.96
N PRO A 162 -15.83 10.77 -21.45
CA PRO A 162 -16.06 9.87 -20.31
C PRO A 162 -15.60 8.43 -20.63
N ASN A 163 -15.19 7.68 -19.62
CA ASN A 163 -14.77 6.28 -19.78
C ASN A 163 -15.54 5.38 -18.81
N ASP A 164 -15.60 4.09 -19.12
CA ASP A 164 -16.33 3.10 -18.32
C ASP A 164 -15.78 2.92 -16.89
N ALA A 165 -14.57 3.43 -16.62
CA ALA A 165 -13.92 3.36 -15.32
C ALA A 165 -14.21 4.59 -14.44
N GLU A 166 -14.78 5.68 -14.99
CA GLU A 166 -14.94 6.97 -14.29
C GLU A 166 -15.79 6.85 -13.02
N TRP A 167 -16.78 5.95 -13.03
CA TRP A 167 -17.60 5.66 -11.85
C TRP A 167 -16.77 5.15 -10.66
N LEU A 168 -15.66 4.45 -10.92
CA LEU A 168 -14.77 3.95 -9.87
C LEU A 168 -13.84 5.07 -9.37
N GLY A 169 -13.26 5.87 -10.28
CA GLY A 169 -12.27 6.90 -9.95
C GLY A 169 -12.88 8.15 -9.32
N THR A 170 -13.95 8.70 -9.90
CA THR A 170 -14.55 9.98 -9.50
C THR A 170 -15.97 9.84 -8.97
N GLY A 171 -16.62 8.70 -9.18
CA GLY A 171 -17.98 8.44 -8.73
C GLY A 171 -18.15 8.52 -7.22
N SER A 172 -19.33 8.95 -6.78
CA SER A 172 -19.72 8.94 -5.38
C SER A 172 -21.16 8.46 -5.20
N VAL A 173 -21.40 7.58 -4.24
CA VAL A 173 -22.71 7.08 -3.83
C VAL A 173 -23.04 7.68 -2.47
N PHE A 174 -24.19 8.33 -2.33
CA PHE A 174 -24.60 9.05 -1.12
C PHE A 174 -23.57 10.07 -0.61
N GLY A 175 -22.77 10.64 -1.53
CA GLY A 175 -21.74 11.60 -1.16
C GLY A 175 -20.40 10.98 -0.71
N ILE A 176 -20.30 9.65 -0.60
CA ILE A 176 -19.06 8.93 -0.26
C ILE A 176 -18.38 8.48 -1.56
N PRO A 177 -17.06 8.69 -1.73
CA PRO A 177 -16.33 8.22 -2.90
C PRO A 177 -16.43 6.68 -3.05
N ASN A 178 -16.63 6.19 -4.26
CA ASN A 178 -16.76 4.75 -4.52
C ASN A 178 -15.52 3.95 -4.10
N ILE A 179 -14.35 4.55 -4.20
CA ILE A 179 -13.08 3.94 -3.74
C ILE A 179 -13.11 3.70 -2.21
N THR A 180 -13.70 4.62 -1.43
CA THR A 180 -13.82 4.45 0.02
C THR A 180 -14.75 3.27 0.36
N ILE A 181 -15.84 3.11 -0.39
CA ILE A 181 -16.73 1.96 -0.23
C ILE A 181 -15.98 0.67 -0.57
N ALA A 182 -15.23 0.67 -1.68
CA ALA A 182 -14.41 -0.46 -2.07
C ALA A 182 -13.34 -0.80 -1.01
N PHE A 183 -12.69 0.20 -0.42
CA PHE A 183 -11.75 0.01 0.68
C PHE A 183 -12.40 -0.70 1.88
N VAL A 184 -13.57 -0.23 2.33
CA VAL A 184 -14.28 -0.85 3.46
C VAL A 184 -14.67 -2.29 3.14
N LEU A 185 -15.16 -2.57 1.92
CA LEU A 185 -15.48 -3.93 1.50
C LEU A 185 -14.25 -4.83 1.47
N ILE A 186 -13.13 -4.36 0.91
CA ILE A 186 -11.86 -5.10 0.88
C ILE A 186 -11.34 -5.33 2.30
N ALA A 187 -11.44 -4.34 3.20
CA ALA A 187 -11.05 -4.47 4.59
C ALA A 187 -11.88 -5.53 5.33
N CYS A 188 -13.20 -5.49 5.20
CA CYS A 188 -14.09 -6.49 5.78
C CYS A 188 -13.81 -7.91 5.24
N LEU A 189 -13.55 -8.01 3.93
CA LEU A 189 -13.21 -9.28 3.29
C LEU A 189 -11.86 -9.81 3.75
N ALA A 190 -10.85 -8.95 3.88
CA ALA A 190 -9.53 -9.30 4.40
C ALA A 190 -9.61 -9.79 5.86
N GLU A 191 -10.35 -9.07 6.69
CA GLU A 191 -10.62 -9.47 8.08
C GLU A 191 -11.30 -10.83 8.16
N TRP A 192 -12.34 -11.05 7.34
CA TRP A 192 -13.05 -12.32 7.26
C TRP A 192 -12.11 -13.45 6.81
N VAL A 193 -11.30 -13.23 5.78
CA VAL A 193 -10.32 -14.20 5.28
C VAL A 193 -9.31 -14.54 6.37
N LEU A 194 -8.74 -13.56 7.05
CA LEU A 194 -7.72 -13.77 8.09
C LEU A 194 -8.28 -14.50 9.31
N ARG A 195 -9.50 -14.18 9.75
CA ARG A 195 -10.06 -14.74 11.00
C ARG A 195 -10.84 -16.02 10.79
N LYS A 196 -11.54 -16.19 9.67
CA LYS A 196 -12.51 -17.28 9.49
C LYS A 196 -12.04 -18.38 8.54
N THR A 197 -11.01 -18.17 7.72
CA THR A 197 -10.57 -19.16 6.74
C THR A 197 -9.36 -19.97 7.21
N ASN A 198 -9.22 -21.17 6.63
CA ASN A 198 -8.03 -22.01 6.84
C ASN A 198 -6.74 -21.32 6.35
N PHE A 199 -6.86 -20.51 5.28
CA PHE A 199 -5.75 -19.73 4.75
C PHE A 199 -5.24 -18.73 5.79
N GLY A 200 -6.11 -17.95 6.41
CA GLY A 200 -5.71 -16.99 7.45
C GLY A 200 -4.99 -17.68 8.62
N ARG A 201 -5.51 -18.81 9.10
CA ARG A 201 -4.84 -19.60 10.16
C ARG A 201 -3.43 -20.05 9.76
N GLN A 202 -3.25 -20.49 8.52
CA GLN A 202 -1.94 -20.87 7.98
C GLN A 202 -0.96 -19.70 7.92
N VAL A 203 -1.44 -18.51 7.49
CA VAL A 203 -0.63 -17.27 7.46
C VAL A 203 -0.09 -16.96 8.85
N TYR A 204 -0.94 -16.99 9.89
CA TYR A 204 -0.53 -16.74 11.28
C TYR A 204 0.45 -17.82 11.80
N LEU A 205 0.22 -19.10 11.47
CA LEU A 205 1.09 -20.19 11.91
C LEU A 205 2.50 -20.06 11.34
N ILE A 206 2.62 -19.81 10.03
CA ILE A 206 3.91 -19.65 9.35
C ILE A 206 4.62 -18.37 9.81
N GLY A 207 3.88 -17.30 10.04
CA GLY A 207 4.42 -16.05 10.56
C GLY A 207 4.97 -16.18 11.99
N ALA A 208 4.31 -16.98 12.84
CA ALA A 208 4.78 -17.24 14.20
C ALA A 208 6.05 -18.12 14.20
N SER A 209 6.12 -19.15 13.37
CA SER A 209 7.29 -20.01 13.22
C SER A 209 7.27 -20.77 11.90
N ARG A 210 8.29 -20.54 11.07
CA ARG A 210 8.49 -21.30 9.82
C ARG A 210 8.67 -22.81 10.06
N ALA A 211 9.26 -23.19 11.20
CA ALA A 211 9.43 -24.59 11.58
C ALA A 211 8.08 -25.23 11.93
N ALA A 212 7.21 -24.55 12.65
CA ALA A 212 5.87 -25.04 12.96
C ALA A 212 5.01 -25.19 11.69
N GLY A 213 5.12 -24.25 10.74
CA GLY A 213 4.45 -24.34 9.44
C GLY A 213 4.86 -25.60 8.67
N ARG A 214 6.16 -25.93 8.63
CA ARG A 214 6.65 -27.17 7.98
C ARG A 214 6.16 -28.43 8.67
N ALA A 215 6.13 -28.44 10.00
CA ALA A 215 5.67 -29.59 10.76
C ALA A 215 4.18 -29.92 10.52
N THR A 216 3.39 -28.94 10.14
CA THR A 216 1.98 -29.12 9.75
C THR A 216 1.75 -29.44 8.28
N GLY A 217 2.83 -29.72 7.51
CA GLY A 217 2.76 -30.06 6.09
C GLY A 217 2.51 -28.87 5.15
N HIS A 218 2.61 -27.63 5.64
CA HIS A 218 2.44 -26.46 4.81
C HIS A 218 3.77 -25.95 4.26
N GLU A 219 3.86 -25.94 2.93
CA GLU A 219 5.05 -25.45 2.23
C GLU A 219 5.12 -23.92 2.33
N ASN A 220 6.21 -23.40 2.87
CA ASN A 220 6.47 -21.95 2.94
C ASN A 220 6.46 -21.31 1.54
N LEU A 221 6.86 -22.05 0.50
CA LEU A 221 6.87 -21.61 -0.89
C LEU A 221 5.46 -21.21 -1.37
N MET A 222 4.50 -22.15 -1.24
CA MET A 222 3.13 -21.90 -1.72
C MET A 222 2.46 -20.75 -0.95
N MET A 223 2.78 -20.63 0.34
CA MET A 223 2.23 -19.54 1.16
C MET A 223 2.82 -18.17 0.77
N ALA A 224 4.14 -18.10 0.55
CA ALA A 224 4.79 -16.88 0.08
C ALA A 224 4.20 -16.42 -1.27
N ILE A 225 3.99 -17.34 -2.21
CA ILE A 225 3.35 -17.02 -3.49
C ILE A 225 1.94 -16.47 -3.30
N LYS A 226 1.10 -17.12 -2.49
CA LYS A 226 -0.29 -16.68 -2.28
C LYS A 226 -0.38 -15.28 -1.65
N VAL A 227 0.41 -14.99 -0.62
CA VAL A 227 0.37 -13.67 0.05
C VAL A 227 0.93 -12.56 -0.84
N CYS A 228 1.97 -12.84 -1.65
CA CYS A 228 2.50 -11.88 -2.62
C CYS A 228 1.50 -11.61 -3.75
N ILE A 229 0.77 -12.61 -4.23
CA ILE A 229 -0.31 -12.42 -5.22
C ILE A 229 -1.40 -11.54 -4.65
N ILE A 230 -1.86 -11.78 -3.42
CA ILE A 230 -2.90 -10.95 -2.78
C ILE A 230 -2.45 -9.50 -2.69
N ALA A 231 -1.21 -9.25 -2.22
CA ALA A 231 -0.67 -7.91 -2.14
C ALA A 231 -0.57 -7.24 -3.51
N SER A 232 -0.10 -7.95 -4.54
CA SER A 232 0.00 -7.42 -5.91
C SER A 232 -1.37 -7.15 -6.54
N VAL A 233 -2.39 -7.97 -6.25
CA VAL A 233 -3.77 -7.72 -6.70
C VAL A 233 -4.37 -6.47 -6.03
N CYS A 234 -4.07 -6.22 -4.76
CA CYS A 234 -4.42 -4.96 -4.11
C CYS A 234 -3.74 -3.77 -4.81
N CYS A 235 -2.46 -3.91 -5.22
CA CYS A 235 -1.76 -2.88 -6.01
C CYS A 235 -2.43 -2.65 -7.37
N ALA A 236 -2.85 -3.70 -8.08
CA ALA A 236 -3.57 -3.56 -9.34
C ALA A 236 -4.91 -2.83 -9.18
N PHE A 237 -5.66 -3.14 -8.11
CA PHE A 237 -6.91 -2.45 -7.83
C PHE A 237 -6.70 -0.95 -7.59
N VAL A 238 -5.69 -0.59 -6.81
CA VAL A 238 -5.31 0.82 -6.57
C VAL A 238 -4.84 1.48 -7.87
N ALA A 239 -4.04 0.80 -8.69
CA ALA A 239 -3.58 1.28 -9.98
C ALA A 239 -4.75 1.62 -10.93
N VAL A 240 -5.73 0.71 -11.03
CA VAL A 240 -6.94 0.92 -11.84
C VAL A 240 -7.77 2.09 -11.31
N ALA A 241 -8.01 2.14 -10.01
CA ALA A 241 -8.79 3.21 -9.39
C ALA A 241 -8.13 4.59 -9.56
N PHE A 242 -6.81 4.65 -9.41
CA PHE A 242 -6.04 5.88 -9.60
C PHE A 242 -6.01 6.33 -11.07
N SER A 243 -5.78 5.38 -12.01
CA SER A 243 -5.84 5.66 -13.44
C SER A 243 -7.22 6.15 -13.89
N ALA A 244 -8.29 5.54 -13.36
CA ALA A 244 -9.66 5.98 -13.61
C ALA A 244 -9.93 7.41 -13.12
N GLN A 245 -9.32 7.80 -12.00
CA GLN A 245 -9.41 9.16 -11.45
C GLN A 245 -8.70 10.18 -12.35
N MET A 246 -7.47 9.85 -12.80
CA MET A 246 -6.64 10.75 -13.61
C MET A 246 -6.96 10.69 -15.10
N SER A 247 -7.63 9.63 -15.58
CA SER A 247 -7.86 9.27 -16.98
C SER A 247 -6.56 9.20 -17.78
N SER A 248 -5.50 8.82 -17.12
CA SER A 248 -4.15 8.71 -17.65
C SER A 248 -3.31 7.78 -16.80
N ALA A 249 -2.18 7.35 -17.35
CA ALA A 249 -1.19 6.56 -16.65
C ALA A 249 0.22 7.01 -17.03
N GLN A 250 1.12 6.96 -16.07
CA GLN A 250 2.55 7.15 -16.27
C GLN A 250 3.29 6.26 -15.27
N ALA A 251 4.44 5.73 -15.67
CA ALA A 251 5.26 4.87 -14.80
C ALA A 251 5.68 5.55 -13.49
N ASN A 252 5.75 6.86 -13.47
CA ASN A 252 6.22 7.67 -12.34
C ASN A 252 5.09 8.17 -11.41
N TYR A 253 3.83 7.83 -11.65
CA TYR A 253 2.71 8.40 -10.88
C TYR A 253 2.77 8.08 -9.39
N PHE A 254 3.13 6.86 -9.01
CA PHE A 254 3.22 6.46 -7.60
C PHE A 254 4.46 6.99 -6.89
N SER A 255 5.42 7.53 -7.63
CA SER A 255 6.60 8.20 -7.10
C SER A 255 6.40 9.71 -6.92
N SER A 256 5.63 10.36 -7.83
CA SER A 256 5.47 11.81 -7.89
C SER A 256 4.13 12.33 -7.37
N SER A 257 3.05 11.55 -7.46
CA SER A 257 1.69 12.06 -7.25
C SER A 257 1.20 12.04 -5.79
N PHE A 258 1.81 11.24 -4.93
CA PHE A 258 1.45 11.19 -3.50
C PHE A 258 2.33 12.10 -2.63
N GLY A 259 2.62 13.28 -3.14
CA GLY A 259 3.28 14.35 -2.41
C GLY A 259 4.77 14.45 -2.67
N SER A 260 5.23 15.66 -2.82
CA SER A 260 6.62 16.05 -3.04
C SER A 260 7.57 15.68 -1.88
N SER A 261 7.14 14.89 -0.92
CA SER A 261 7.88 14.63 0.32
C SER A 261 7.93 13.18 0.79
N GLY A 262 7.35 12.22 0.08
CA GLY A 262 7.40 10.84 0.56
C GLY A 262 7.09 9.81 -0.50
N ASP A 263 7.92 8.79 -0.57
CA ASP A 263 7.64 7.60 -1.35
C ASP A 263 6.35 6.94 -0.87
N PHE A 264 5.43 6.65 -1.80
CA PHE A 264 4.18 5.95 -1.52
C PHE A 264 4.40 4.65 -0.73
N THR A 265 5.50 3.96 -1.00
CA THR A 265 5.90 2.75 -0.25
C THR A 265 6.13 3.05 1.23
N ILE A 266 6.79 4.16 1.56
CA ILE A 266 7.03 4.58 2.96
C ILE A 266 5.70 4.87 3.65
N LEU A 267 4.78 5.53 2.95
CA LEU A 267 3.47 5.88 3.48
C LEU A 267 2.62 4.64 3.76
N VAL A 268 2.65 3.63 2.87
CA VAL A 268 1.97 2.34 3.08
C VAL A 268 2.61 1.53 4.21
N ILE A 269 3.93 1.59 4.39
CA ILE A 269 4.62 0.88 5.48
C ILE A 269 4.36 1.55 6.84
N ALA A 270 4.17 2.87 6.85
CA ALA A 270 3.94 3.64 8.08
C ALA A 270 2.51 3.53 8.63
N THR A 271 1.55 3.06 7.82
CA THR A 271 0.15 2.83 8.23
C THR A 271 -0.04 1.42 8.79
#